data_a0c5d5e360950593aba8abf4dcc83eb8
#
_entry.id   a0c5d5e360950593aba8abf4dcc83eb8
#
_cell.length_a   1.000
_cell.length_b   1.000
_cell.length_c   1.000
_cell.angle_alpha   90.00
_cell.angle_beta   90.00
_cell.angle_gamma   90.00
#
_symmetry.space_group_name_H-M   'P 1'
#
loop_
_entity.id
_entity.type
_entity.pdbx_description
1 polymer ?
#
loop_
_entity_poly.entity_id
_entity_poly.type
_entity_poly.pdbx_seq_one_letter_code
_entity_poly.pdbx_strand_id
1 'polypeptide(L)'
;MERLRACPHCDALYQIAPVAPRERAICTRCGAVLIAPRARAFSRIIALAVTALILMAAAIFMPFLDLSASGMHSRASVLDAVLAFSDGMMLPLSVAVGALIVVIPALRLSLIVYTLAPMMRGGPALPRAGQAFRLADALKPWSMAEIFLIGVAVALVKVAGIATVTPGPAFWAFCGLVVVTVLHDDVMDAESVWQAIERRESARRTAADAAASRA
;
A
#
# COMPACT_ATOMS: atom_id res chain seq x y z
N MET A 1 26.94 -14.09 3.13
CA MET A 1 27.32 -13.12 2.07
C MET A 1 27.15 -11.75 2.66
N GLU A 2 28.26 -11.04 2.86
CA GLU A 2 28.29 -9.66 3.34
C GLU A 2 27.77 -8.77 2.22
N ARG A 3 26.73 -7.99 2.49
CA ARG A 3 26.11 -7.11 1.48
C ARG A 3 26.66 -5.71 1.62
N LEU A 4 27.20 -5.18 0.53
CA LEU A 4 27.57 -3.78 0.39
C LEU A 4 26.27 -2.93 0.25
N ARG A 5 26.12 -1.91 1.08
CA ARG A 5 25.00 -0.96 1.02
C ARG A 5 25.53 0.46 0.92
N ALA A 6 25.04 1.20 -0.07
CA ALA A 6 25.32 2.63 -0.18
C ALA A 6 24.38 3.41 0.76
N CYS A 7 24.91 4.44 1.39
CA CYS A 7 24.10 5.35 2.20
C CYS A 7 23.23 6.22 1.30
N PRO A 8 21.92 6.32 1.52
CA PRO A 8 21.01 7.11 0.66
C PRO A 8 21.24 8.63 0.74
N HIS A 9 22.00 9.11 1.75
CA HIS A 9 22.26 10.54 1.92
C HIS A 9 23.66 10.99 1.48
N CYS A 10 24.66 10.09 1.50
CA CYS A 10 26.04 10.49 1.23
C CYS A 10 26.82 9.49 0.37
N ASP A 11 26.15 8.47 -0.18
CA ASP A 11 26.64 7.41 -1.06
C ASP A 11 27.86 6.61 -0.51
N ALA A 12 28.22 6.79 0.77
CA ALA A 12 29.28 6.01 1.39
C ALA A 12 28.88 4.52 1.45
N LEU A 13 29.77 3.66 0.98
CA LEU A 13 29.55 2.21 0.94
C LEU A 13 29.89 1.59 2.30
N TYR A 14 28.97 0.80 2.83
CA TYR A 14 29.11 0.05 4.07
C TYR A 14 28.92 -1.43 3.83
N GLN A 15 29.79 -2.21 4.46
CA GLN A 15 29.63 -3.63 4.61
C GLN A 15 28.86 -3.90 5.88
N ILE A 16 27.56 -4.23 5.75
CA ILE A 16 26.68 -4.33 6.91
C ILE A 16 26.56 -5.78 7.34
N ALA A 17 27.05 -6.06 8.56
CA ALA A 17 26.80 -7.32 9.27
C ALA A 17 25.33 -7.44 9.70
N PRO A 18 24.83 -8.66 9.95
CA PRO A 18 23.48 -8.85 10.49
C PRO A 18 23.30 -8.06 11.79
N VAL A 19 22.36 -7.10 11.78
CA VAL A 19 22.05 -6.25 12.95
C VAL A 19 21.05 -6.99 13.85
N ALA A 20 21.33 -7.04 15.16
CA ALA A 20 20.45 -7.69 16.12
C ALA A 20 19.12 -6.93 16.29
N PRO A 21 18.03 -7.62 16.72
CA PRO A 21 16.77 -6.96 17.02
C PRO A 21 16.96 -5.85 18.07
N ARG A 22 16.49 -4.64 17.77
CA ARG A 22 16.64 -3.39 18.55
C ARG A 22 17.95 -2.63 18.37
N GLU A 23 18.93 -3.13 17.64
CA GLU A 23 20.10 -2.36 17.22
C GLU A 23 19.83 -1.59 15.93
N ARG A 24 20.60 -0.51 15.71
CA ARG A 24 20.51 0.31 14.49
C ARG A 24 21.90 0.43 13.88
N ALA A 25 22.01 0.14 12.61
CA ALA A 25 23.19 0.50 11.82
C ALA A 25 23.03 1.95 11.35
N ILE A 26 23.94 2.82 11.77
CA ILE A 26 23.97 4.23 11.37
C ILE A 26 25.19 4.51 10.49
N CYS A 27 25.03 5.41 9.53
CA CYS A 27 26.14 5.88 8.71
C CYS A 27 27.10 6.69 9.57
N THR A 28 28.37 6.31 9.64
CA THR A 28 29.41 7.03 10.43
C THR A 28 29.77 8.39 9.83
N ARG A 29 29.42 8.63 8.54
CA ARG A 29 29.72 9.88 7.83
C ARG A 29 28.63 10.94 7.99
N CYS A 30 27.35 10.58 7.88
CA CYS A 30 26.24 11.54 7.89
C CYS A 30 25.18 11.26 8.98
N GLY A 31 25.34 10.21 9.80
CA GLY A 31 24.39 9.86 10.85
C GLY A 31 23.08 9.23 10.37
N ALA A 32 22.87 9.05 9.07
CA ALA A 32 21.65 8.44 8.54
C ALA A 32 21.52 6.99 9.01
N VAL A 33 20.31 6.57 9.34
CA VAL A 33 20.01 5.18 9.72
C VAL A 33 20.01 4.32 8.48
N LEU A 34 20.92 3.35 8.41
CA LEU A 34 21.06 2.41 7.29
C LEU A 34 20.15 1.19 7.43
N ILE A 35 20.08 0.62 8.64
CA ILE A 35 19.22 -0.51 8.97
C ILE A 35 18.72 -0.36 10.41
N ALA A 36 17.43 -0.52 10.60
CA ALA A 36 16.80 -0.59 11.93
C ALA A 36 15.78 -1.73 11.95
N PRO A 37 16.17 -2.96 12.36
CA PRO A 37 15.24 -4.06 12.48
C PRO A 37 14.18 -3.75 13.53
N ARG A 38 12.93 -3.49 13.13
CA ARG A 38 11.81 -3.26 14.03
C ARG A 38 11.10 -4.58 14.27
N ALA A 39 11.20 -5.13 15.48
CA ALA A 39 10.59 -6.42 15.85
C ALA A 39 9.07 -6.52 15.61
N ARG A 40 8.38 -5.37 15.47
CA ARG A 40 6.94 -5.29 15.20
C ARG A 40 6.60 -4.62 13.86
N ALA A 41 7.58 -4.44 12.95
CA ALA A 41 7.33 -3.77 11.67
C ALA A 41 6.26 -4.50 10.85
N PHE A 42 6.37 -5.82 10.71
CA PHE A 42 5.41 -6.61 9.94
C PHE A 42 3.97 -6.52 10.48
N SER A 43 3.80 -6.55 11.81
CA SER A 43 2.48 -6.40 12.42
C SER A 43 1.86 -5.04 12.15
N ARG A 44 2.66 -3.96 12.19
CA ARG A 44 2.20 -2.61 11.88
C ARG A 44 1.85 -2.44 10.40
N ILE A 45 2.70 -2.95 9.51
CA ILE A 45 2.47 -2.90 8.05
C ILE A 45 1.15 -3.62 7.71
N ILE A 46 0.95 -4.83 8.25
CA ILE A 46 -0.28 -5.60 8.00
C ILE A 46 -1.50 -4.89 8.59
N ALA A 47 -1.41 -4.38 9.83
CA ALA A 47 -2.51 -3.65 10.45
C ALA A 47 -2.92 -2.43 9.62
N LEU A 48 -1.94 -1.62 9.17
CA LEU A 48 -2.21 -0.46 8.31
C LEU A 48 -2.78 -0.87 6.96
N ALA A 49 -2.26 -1.93 6.33
CA ALA A 49 -2.77 -2.43 5.05
C ALA A 49 -4.23 -2.93 5.17
N VAL A 50 -4.56 -3.66 6.23
CA VAL A 50 -5.93 -4.13 6.49
C VAL A 50 -6.86 -2.95 6.77
N THR A 51 -6.41 -1.98 7.59
CA THR A 51 -7.19 -0.76 7.85
C THR A 51 -7.45 0.02 6.56
N ALA A 52 -6.45 0.16 5.69
CA ALA A 52 -6.60 0.80 4.38
C ALA A 52 -7.62 0.06 3.51
N LEU A 53 -7.60 -1.28 3.47
CA LEU A 53 -8.59 -2.08 2.73
C LEU A 53 -10.01 -1.89 3.26
N ILE A 54 -10.20 -1.81 4.59
CA ILE A 54 -11.50 -1.56 5.21
C ILE A 54 -12.01 -0.15 4.87
N LEU A 55 -11.14 0.87 5.00
CA LEU A 55 -11.49 2.25 4.65
C LEU A 55 -11.82 2.40 3.17
N MET A 56 -11.10 1.68 2.29
CA MET A 56 -11.38 1.67 0.86
C MET A 56 -12.72 1.01 0.56
N ALA A 57 -13.05 -0.11 1.21
CA ALA A 57 -14.37 -0.72 1.07
C ALA A 57 -15.47 0.26 1.54
N ALA A 58 -15.28 0.94 2.67
CA ALA A 58 -16.22 1.95 3.14
C ALA A 58 -16.38 3.10 2.14
N ALA A 59 -15.27 3.60 1.56
CA ALA A 59 -15.29 4.68 0.57
C ALA A 59 -16.00 4.30 -0.73
N ILE A 60 -15.99 3.02 -1.12
CA ILE A 60 -16.65 2.53 -2.34
C ILE A 60 -18.17 2.42 -2.14
N PHE A 61 -18.60 1.87 -0.99
CA PHE A 61 -20.02 1.54 -0.76
C PHE A 61 -20.82 2.67 -0.12
N MET A 62 -20.19 3.63 0.54
CA MET A 62 -20.88 4.74 1.17
C MET A 62 -21.04 5.93 0.21
N PRO A 63 -22.08 6.79 0.42
CA PRO A 63 -22.24 7.99 -0.36
C PRO A 63 -21.06 8.95 -0.15
N PHE A 64 -20.50 9.42 -1.28
CA PHE A 64 -19.32 10.28 -1.28
C PHE A 64 -19.70 11.76 -1.14
N LEU A 65 -20.76 12.17 -1.85
CA LEU A 65 -21.27 13.53 -1.86
C LEU A 65 -22.79 13.53 -1.86
N ASP A 66 -23.37 14.41 -1.06
CA ASP A 66 -24.74 14.82 -1.14
C ASP A 66 -24.80 16.20 -1.82
N LEU A 67 -25.32 16.24 -3.05
CA LEU A 67 -25.48 17.44 -3.84
C LEU A 67 -26.93 17.93 -3.70
N SER A 68 -27.12 19.17 -3.29
CA SER A 68 -28.42 19.82 -3.25
C SER A 68 -28.39 21.05 -4.11
N ALA A 69 -29.14 21.02 -5.23
CA ALA A 69 -29.31 22.15 -6.11
C ALA A 69 -30.78 22.28 -6.48
N SER A 70 -31.37 23.46 -6.28
CA SER A 70 -32.74 23.80 -6.70
C SER A 70 -33.83 22.79 -6.29
N GLY A 71 -33.73 22.23 -5.07
CA GLY A 71 -34.71 21.27 -4.55
C GLY A 71 -34.50 19.81 -5.01
N MET A 72 -33.54 19.53 -5.88
CA MET A 72 -33.13 18.19 -6.25
C MET A 72 -31.97 17.72 -5.36
N HIS A 73 -32.12 16.54 -4.79
CA HIS A 73 -31.09 15.87 -4.02
C HIS A 73 -30.52 14.70 -4.81
N SER A 74 -29.22 14.71 -5.09
CA SER A 74 -28.53 13.62 -5.73
C SER A 74 -27.40 13.12 -4.82
N ARG A 75 -27.40 11.81 -4.55
CA ARG A 75 -26.34 11.14 -3.85
C ARG A 75 -25.45 10.44 -4.87
N ALA A 76 -24.17 10.75 -4.85
CA ALA A 76 -23.19 10.11 -5.71
C ALA A 76 -22.21 9.29 -4.89
N SER A 77 -22.06 8.01 -5.21
CA SER A 77 -20.99 7.13 -4.71
C SER A 77 -19.81 7.13 -5.68
N VAL A 78 -18.68 6.60 -5.25
CA VAL A 78 -17.52 6.37 -6.13
C VAL A 78 -17.87 5.41 -7.26
N LEU A 79 -18.71 4.40 -6.98
CA LEU A 79 -19.20 3.48 -7.99
C LEU A 79 -20.09 4.18 -9.03
N ASP A 80 -20.97 5.08 -8.59
CA ASP A 80 -21.83 5.83 -9.52
C ASP A 80 -20.97 6.72 -10.43
N ALA A 81 -19.91 7.32 -9.90
CA ALA A 81 -18.97 8.12 -10.69
C ALA A 81 -18.22 7.28 -11.75
N VAL A 82 -17.81 6.06 -11.41
CA VAL A 82 -17.21 5.13 -12.35
C VAL A 82 -18.22 4.68 -13.40
N LEU A 83 -19.45 4.34 -12.98
CA LEU A 83 -20.50 3.84 -13.86
C LEU A 83 -21.13 4.95 -14.73
N ALA A 84 -21.05 6.21 -14.32
CA ALA A 84 -21.55 7.33 -15.13
C ALA A 84 -20.93 7.42 -16.52
N PHE A 85 -19.73 6.85 -16.70
CA PHE A 85 -19.06 6.78 -18.00
C PHE A 85 -19.22 5.41 -18.69
N SER A 86 -20.09 4.53 -18.17
CA SER A 86 -20.28 3.18 -18.72
C SER A 86 -21.07 3.14 -20.03
N ASP A 87 -21.74 4.25 -20.40
CA ASP A 87 -22.57 4.27 -21.59
C ASP A 87 -21.76 4.65 -22.85
N GLY A 88 -21.76 3.76 -23.84
CA GLY A 88 -21.24 4.00 -25.18
C GLY A 88 -19.71 4.01 -25.28
N MET A 89 -19.18 4.98 -26.05
CA MET A 89 -17.74 5.09 -26.39
C MET A 89 -16.83 5.41 -25.19
N MET A 90 -17.37 5.74 -24.02
CA MET A 90 -16.58 6.13 -22.83
C MET A 90 -16.31 4.97 -21.87
N LEU A 91 -16.77 3.77 -22.17
CA LEU A 91 -16.54 2.57 -21.38
C LEU A 91 -15.04 2.31 -21.07
N PRO A 92 -14.08 2.47 -22.01
CA PRO A 92 -12.66 2.31 -21.68
C PRO A 92 -12.14 3.28 -20.63
N LEU A 93 -12.66 4.52 -20.64
CA LEU A 93 -12.33 5.54 -19.63
C LEU A 93 -12.86 5.15 -18.24
N SER A 94 -14.11 4.68 -18.17
CA SER A 94 -14.73 4.18 -16.94
C SER A 94 -13.91 3.05 -16.32
N VAL A 95 -13.54 2.06 -17.13
CA VAL A 95 -12.70 0.93 -16.70
C VAL A 95 -11.32 1.41 -16.22
N ALA A 96 -10.68 2.32 -16.96
CA ALA A 96 -9.38 2.86 -16.58
C ALA A 96 -9.43 3.62 -15.25
N VAL A 97 -10.44 4.46 -15.05
CA VAL A 97 -10.65 5.23 -13.81
C VAL A 97 -10.92 4.28 -12.63
N GLY A 98 -11.83 3.33 -12.79
CA GLY A 98 -12.13 2.32 -11.76
C GLY A 98 -10.92 1.46 -11.41
N ALA A 99 -10.16 1.03 -12.43
CA ALA A 99 -8.93 0.26 -12.22
C ALA A 99 -7.89 1.06 -11.43
N LEU A 100 -7.67 2.33 -11.80
CA LEU A 100 -6.64 3.17 -11.18
C LEU A 100 -6.97 3.54 -9.72
N ILE A 101 -8.25 3.86 -9.45
CA ILE A 101 -8.67 4.35 -8.13
C ILE A 101 -8.96 3.22 -7.16
N VAL A 102 -9.48 2.08 -7.65
CA VAL A 102 -9.97 1.00 -6.81
C VAL A 102 -9.14 -0.26 -6.94
N VAL A 103 -9.02 -0.79 -8.17
CA VAL A 103 -8.45 -2.13 -8.37
C VAL A 103 -6.96 -2.17 -8.07
N ILE A 104 -6.19 -1.19 -8.55
CA ILE A 104 -4.73 -1.16 -8.36
C ILE A 104 -4.34 -0.99 -6.89
N PRO A 105 -4.88 -0.02 -6.11
CA PRO A 105 -4.58 0.09 -4.69
C PRO A 105 -5.04 -1.12 -3.88
N ALA A 106 -6.24 -1.67 -4.18
CA ALA A 106 -6.74 -2.87 -3.53
C ALA A 106 -5.83 -4.07 -3.75
N LEU A 107 -5.45 -4.30 -5.00
CA LEU A 107 -4.57 -5.39 -5.38
C LEU A 107 -3.20 -5.26 -4.70
N ARG A 108 -2.60 -4.06 -4.72
CA ARG A 108 -1.32 -3.79 -4.04
C ARG A 108 -1.38 -4.12 -2.55
N LEU A 109 -2.35 -3.58 -1.82
CA LEU A 109 -2.52 -3.83 -0.39
C LEU A 109 -2.79 -5.30 -0.08
N SER A 110 -3.63 -5.95 -0.89
CA SER A 110 -3.93 -7.38 -0.75
C SER A 110 -2.70 -8.26 -0.97
N LEU A 111 -1.86 -7.95 -1.95
CA LEU A 111 -0.60 -8.65 -2.19
C LEU A 111 0.39 -8.47 -1.04
N ILE A 112 0.45 -7.29 -0.43
CA ILE A 112 1.28 -7.03 0.75
C ILE A 112 0.78 -7.87 1.94
N VAL A 113 -0.53 -7.87 2.20
CA VAL A 113 -1.12 -8.72 3.25
C VAL A 113 -0.85 -10.19 2.98
N TYR A 114 -1.04 -10.66 1.75
CA TYR A 114 -0.79 -12.04 1.34
C TYR A 114 0.66 -12.47 1.62
N THR A 115 1.64 -11.61 1.33
CA THR A 115 3.05 -11.93 1.51
C THR A 115 3.49 -11.90 2.97
N LEU A 116 3.00 -10.92 3.76
CA LEU A 116 3.46 -10.70 5.12
C LEU A 116 2.66 -11.45 6.20
N ALA A 117 1.37 -11.75 5.97
CA ALA A 117 0.52 -12.40 6.97
C ALA A 117 1.05 -13.75 7.49
N PRO A 118 1.50 -14.69 6.65
CA PRO A 118 2.08 -15.95 7.14
C PRO A 118 3.41 -15.72 7.87
N MET A 119 4.17 -14.68 7.45
CA MET A 119 5.45 -14.35 8.06
C MET A 119 5.29 -13.84 9.50
N MET A 120 4.18 -13.14 9.79
CA MET A 120 3.86 -12.67 11.14
C MET A 120 3.59 -13.83 12.10
N ARG A 121 2.97 -14.91 11.62
CA ARG A 121 2.64 -16.11 12.40
C ARG A 121 3.79 -17.12 12.53
N GLY A 122 4.99 -16.77 12.07
CA GLY A 122 6.15 -17.68 12.10
C GLY A 122 6.10 -18.79 11.03
N GLY A 123 5.09 -18.78 10.16
CA GLY A 123 4.91 -19.76 9.09
C GLY A 123 5.93 -19.63 7.95
N PRO A 124 6.02 -20.65 7.08
CA PRO A 124 6.83 -20.60 5.87
C PRO A 124 6.30 -19.53 4.91
N ALA A 125 7.19 -19.00 4.06
CA ALA A 125 6.76 -18.12 2.98
C ALA A 125 5.80 -18.88 2.04
N LEU A 126 4.70 -18.22 1.66
CA LEU A 126 3.75 -18.77 0.69
C LEU A 126 4.43 -19.00 -0.68
N PRO A 127 3.94 -19.97 -1.46
CA PRO A 127 4.44 -20.14 -2.83
C PRO A 127 4.26 -18.84 -3.60
N ARG A 128 5.32 -18.42 -4.32
CA ARG A 128 5.37 -17.18 -5.09
C ARG A 128 5.28 -15.86 -4.28
N ALA A 129 5.58 -15.87 -2.98
CA ALA A 129 5.59 -14.66 -2.15
C ALA A 129 6.51 -13.56 -2.75
N GLY A 130 7.69 -13.93 -3.25
CA GLY A 130 8.59 -12.99 -3.91
C GLY A 130 8.00 -12.37 -5.19
N GLN A 131 7.24 -13.13 -5.99
CA GLN A 131 6.57 -12.60 -7.18
C GLN A 131 5.42 -11.67 -6.81
N ALA A 132 4.63 -12.04 -5.80
CA ALA A 132 3.54 -11.20 -5.29
C ALA A 132 4.05 -9.87 -4.73
N PHE A 133 5.17 -9.89 -4.02
CA PHE A 133 5.77 -8.66 -3.49
C PHE A 133 6.37 -7.78 -4.61
N ARG A 134 7.02 -8.38 -5.63
CA ARG A 134 7.46 -7.61 -6.82
C ARG A 134 6.32 -6.92 -7.53
N LEU A 135 5.20 -7.60 -7.70
CA LEU A 135 4.01 -7.02 -8.31
C LEU A 135 3.46 -5.87 -7.44
N ALA A 136 3.39 -6.05 -6.12
CA ALA A 136 2.95 -4.99 -5.20
C ALA A 136 3.86 -3.75 -5.26
N ASP A 137 5.17 -3.94 -5.40
CA ASP A 137 6.15 -2.85 -5.53
C ASP A 137 6.05 -2.15 -6.89
N ALA A 138 5.87 -2.91 -7.98
CA ALA A 138 5.64 -2.38 -9.33
C ALA A 138 4.32 -1.59 -9.44
N LEU A 139 3.32 -1.89 -8.61
CA LEU A 139 2.04 -1.16 -8.56
C LEU A 139 2.14 0.13 -7.70
N LYS A 140 3.21 0.33 -6.94
CA LYS A 140 3.39 1.50 -6.06
C LYS A 140 3.24 2.84 -6.80
N PRO A 141 3.87 3.08 -7.97
CA PRO A 141 3.74 4.35 -8.70
C PRO A 141 2.32 4.63 -9.19
N TRP A 142 1.50 3.61 -9.38
CA TRP A 142 0.13 3.72 -9.87
C TRP A 142 -0.89 3.91 -8.74
N SER A 143 -0.49 3.72 -7.49
CA SER A 143 -1.33 3.82 -6.30
C SER A 143 -1.16 5.19 -5.63
N MET A 144 -1.49 6.27 -6.37
CA MET A 144 -1.35 7.66 -5.91
C MET A 144 -2.70 8.24 -5.46
N ALA A 145 -3.25 7.72 -4.35
CA ALA A 145 -4.52 8.19 -3.79
C ALA A 145 -4.47 9.67 -3.36
N GLU A 146 -3.30 10.18 -3.02
CA GLU A 146 -3.09 11.57 -2.61
C GLU A 146 -3.41 12.56 -3.74
N ILE A 147 -3.01 12.24 -4.98
CA ILE A 147 -3.28 13.09 -6.15
C ILE A 147 -4.77 13.13 -6.45
N PHE A 148 -5.45 11.98 -6.31
CA PHE A 148 -6.90 11.91 -6.47
C PHE A 148 -7.61 12.79 -5.42
N LEU A 149 -7.17 12.75 -4.15
CA LEU A 149 -7.75 13.58 -3.09
C LEU A 149 -7.60 15.08 -3.40
N ILE A 150 -6.42 15.50 -3.88
CA ILE A 150 -6.21 16.90 -4.29
C ILE A 150 -7.15 17.27 -5.45
N GLY A 151 -7.29 16.41 -6.44
CA GLY A 151 -8.22 16.61 -7.55
C GLY A 151 -9.66 16.77 -7.09
N VAL A 152 -10.11 15.92 -6.16
CA VAL A 152 -11.44 16.01 -5.56
C VAL A 152 -11.60 17.31 -4.77
N ALA A 153 -10.62 17.71 -3.97
CA ALA A 153 -10.68 18.96 -3.21
C ALA A 153 -10.83 20.19 -4.14
N VAL A 154 -10.07 20.23 -5.23
CA VAL A 154 -10.19 21.30 -6.24
C VAL A 154 -11.56 21.28 -6.93
N ALA A 155 -12.09 20.10 -7.26
CA ALA A 155 -13.42 19.96 -7.85
C ALA A 155 -14.51 20.44 -6.89
N LEU A 156 -14.42 20.08 -5.61
CA LEU A 156 -15.36 20.53 -4.57
C LEU A 156 -15.37 22.04 -4.42
N VAL A 157 -14.21 22.70 -4.41
CA VAL A 157 -14.12 24.17 -4.34
C VAL A 157 -14.82 24.82 -5.54
N LYS A 158 -14.67 24.25 -6.75
CA LYS A 158 -15.36 24.77 -7.94
C LYS A 158 -16.87 24.59 -7.87
N VAL A 159 -17.34 23.44 -7.39
CA VAL A 159 -18.78 23.14 -7.32
C VAL A 159 -19.45 23.89 -6.17
N ALA A 160 -18.75 24.16 -5.07
CA ALA A 160 -19.28 24.92 -3.93
C ALA A 160 -19.71 26.35 -4.27
N GLY A 161 -19.22 26.91 -5.39
CA GLY A 161 -19.70 28.21 -5.92
C GLY A 161 -21.05 28.16 -6.64
N ILE A 162 -21.56 26.96 -6.99
CA ILE A 162 -22.75 26.76 -7.82
C ILE A 162 -23.84 25.98 -7.08
N ALA A 163 -23.43 25.06 -6.18
CA ALA A 163 -24.33 24.17 -5.43
C ALA A 163 -23.86 24.03 -3.98
N THR A 164 -24.80 23.76 -3.07
CA THR A 164 -24.43 23.34 -1.70
C THR A 164 -23.96 21.90 -1.73
N VAL A 165 -22.69 21.71 -1.41
CA VAL A 165 -22.05 20.40 -1.36
C VAL A 165 -21.80 20.03 0.09
N THR A 166 -22.38 18.92 0.54
CA THR A 166 -22.07 18.35 1.85
C THR A 166 -21.22 17.09 1.68
N PRO A 167 -20.02 17.05 2.28
CA PRO A 167 -19.18 15.85 2.20
C PRO A 167 -19.82 14.70 2.97
N GLY A 168 -20.04 13.59 2.28
CA GLY A 168 -20.60 12.38 2.85
C GLY A 168 -19.57 11.56 3.67
N PRO A 169 -20.01 10.47 4.33
CA PRO A 169 -19.14 9.65 5.15
C PRO A 169 -18.00 8.99 4.34
N ALA A 170 -18.21 8.68 3.07
CA ALA A 170 -17.17 8.12 2.22
C ALA A 170 -16.04 9.11 1.95
N PHE A 171 -16.30 10.43 1.91
CA PHE A 171 -15.25 11.44 1.79
C PHE A 171 -14.28 11.35 2.99
N TRP A 172 -14.79 11.26 4.20
CA TRP A 172 -13.98 11.14 5.41
C TRP A 172 -13.25 9.80 5.48
N ALA A 173 -13.88 8.70 5.06
CA ALA A 173 -13.23 7.41 4.92
C ALA A 173 -12.08 7.47 3.92
N PHE A 174 -12.24 8.19 2.82
CA PHE A 174 -11.20 8.38 1.81
C PHE A 174 -10.04 9.27 2.33
N CYS A 175 -10.32 10.33 3.07
CA CYS A 175 -9.29 11.11 3.75
C CYS A 175 -8.48 10.24 4.73
N GLY A 176 -9.17 9.43 5.52
CA GLY A 176 -8.54 8.45 6.42
C GLY A 176 -7.70 7.43 5.66
N LEU A 177 -8.18 6.94 4.52
CA LEU A 177 -7.45 6.03 3.63
C LEU A 177 -6.12 6.63 3.19
N VAL A 178 -6.12 7.89 2.73
CA VAL A 178 -4.88 8.58 2.30
C VAL A 178 -3.88 8.68 3.45
N VAL A 179 -4.32 9.11 4.63
CA VAL A 179 -3.44 9.18 5.81
C VAL A 179 -2.86 7.81 6.16
N VAL A 180 -3.68 6.77 6.18
CA VAL A 180 -3.24 5.40 6.49
C VAL A 180 -2.27 4.87 5.42
N THR A 181 -2.49 5.19 4.14
CA THR A 181 -1.60 4.77 3.03
C THR A 181 -0.24 5.44 3.14
N VAL A 182 -0.19 6.74 3.44
CA VAL A 182 1.07 7.47 3.68
C VAL A 182 1.83 6.86 4.84
N LEU A 183 1.15 6.63 5.98
CA LEU A 183 1.77 5.98 7.14
C LEU A 183 2.24 4.55 6.84
N HIS A 184 1.49 3.81 6.04
CA HIS A 184 1.86 2.48 5.60
C HIS A 184 3.15 2.52 4.76
N ASP A 185 3.25 3.43 3.79
CA ASP A 185 4.41 3.56 2.92
C ASP A 185 5.66 4.08 3.66
N ASP A 186 5.49 4.93 4.68
CA ASP A 186 6.57 5.39 5.56
C ASP A 186 7.14 4.25 6.44
N VAL A 187 6.28 3.37 6.93
CA VAL A 187 6.70 2.22 7.76
C VAL A 187 7.25 1.06 6.92
N MET A 188 6.86 0.96 5.65
CA MET A 188 7.23 -0.13 4.77
C MET A 188 8.62 0.08 4.17
N ASP A 189 9.63 -0.58 4.75
CA ASP A 189 10.96 -0.71 4.13
C ASP A 189 11.00 -1.97 3.25
N ALA A 190 10.96 -1.76 1.93
CA ALA A 190 10.95 -2.84 0.94
C ALA A 190 12.17 -3.76 1.07
N GLU A 191 13.33 -3.21 1.39
CA GLU A 191 14.57 -4.00 1.58
C GLU A 191 14.46 -4.97 2.76
N SER A 192 13.91 -4.52 3.89
CA SER A 192 13.69 -5.38 5.06
C SER A 192 12.71 -6.52 4.75
N VAL A 193 11.68 -6.25 3.96
CA VAL A 193 10.72 -7.28 3.52
C VAL A 193 11.38 -8.29 2.59
N TRP A 194 12.17 -7.82 1.60
CA TRP A 194 12.91 -8.70 0.70
C TRP A 194 13.83 -9.64 1.43
N GLN A 195 14.64 -9.12 2.36
CA GLN A 195 15.53 -9.92 3.18
C GLN A 195 14.80 -10.98 4.00
N ALA A 196 13.63 -10.64 4.53
CA ALA A 196 12.81 -11.58 5.27
C ALA A 196 12.24 -12.70 4.38
N ILE A 197 11.80 -12.38 3.17
CA ILE A 197 11.33 -13.37 2.18
C ILE A 197 12.47 -14.32 1.79
N GLU A 198 13.62 -13.79 1.40
CA GLU A 198 14.79 -14.60 0.98
C GLU A 198 15.27 -15.54 2.09
N ARG A 199 15.35 -15.06 3.34
CA ARG A 199 15.75 -15.91 4.49
C ARG A 199 14.80 -17.08 4.67
N ARG A 200 13.51 -16.89 4.49
CA ARG A 200 12.51 -17.96 4.65
C ARG A 200 12.44 -18.89 3.46
N GLU A 201 12.64 -18.38 2.25
CA GLU A 201 12.75 -19.23 1.06
C GLU A 201 13.99 -20.11 1.12
N SER A 202 15.15 -19.58 1.55
CA SER A 202 16.36 -20.37 1.72
C SER A 202 16.20 -21.44 2.81
N ALA A 203 15.62 -21.10 3.95
CA ALA A 203 15.32 -22.07 5.00
C ALA A 203 14.39 -23.19 4.53
N ARG A 204 13.38 -22.86 3.71
CA ARG A 204 12.48 -23.86 3.11
C ARG A 204 13.21 -24.79 2.14
N ARG A 205 14.09 -24.26 1.30
CA ARG A 205 14.91 -25.09 0.36
C ARG A 205 15.82 -26.04 1.14
N THR A 206 16.54 -25.54 2.14
CA THR A 206 17.42 -26.39 2.99
C THR A 206 16.63 -27.47 3.71
N ALA A 207 15.42 -27.16 4.21
CA ALA A 207 14.58 -28.19 4.84
C ALA A 207 14.08 -29.26 3.84
N ALA A 208 13.76 -28.85 2.61
CA ALA A 208 13.33 -29.75 1.54
C ALA A 208 14.48 -30.68 1.11
N ASP A 209 15.69 -30.13 0.93
CA ASP A 209 16.88 -30.89 0.57
C ASP A 209 17.27 -31.90 1.68
N ALA A 210 17.17 -31.48 2.95
CA ALA A 210 17.41 -32.38 4.09
C ALA A 210 16.34 -33.48 4.21
N ALA A 211 15.09 -33.23 3.79
CA ALA A 211 14.06 -34.27 3.75
C ALA A 211 14.31 -35.26 2.60
N ALA A 212 14.69 -34.75 1.42
CA ALA A 212 15.01 -35.58 0.25
C ALA A 212 16.26 -36.48 0.48
N SER A 213 17.24 -36.02 1.25
CA SER A 213 18.44 -36.82 1.59
C SER A 213 18.19 -37.93 2.62
N ARG A 214 17.03 -37.94 3.29
CA ARG A 214 16.64 -38.97 4.29
C ARG A 214 15.67 -40.03 3.71
N ALA A 215 15.12 -39.79 2.53
CA ALA A 215 14.26 -40.72 1.80
C ALA A 215 15.07 -41.60 0.83
#